data_8ad93af058df42eb4b64d1e4a52ac5a5
#
_entry.id   8ad93af058df42eb4b64d1e4a52ac5a5
#
_cell.length_a   1.000
_cell.length_b   1.000
_cell.length_c   1.000
_cell.angle_alpha   90.00
_cell.angle_beta   90.00
_cell.angle_gamma   90.00
#
_symmetry.space_group_name_H-M   'P 1'
#
loop_
_entity.id
_entity.type
_entity.pdbx_description
1 polymer ?
#
loop_
_entity_poly.entity_id
_entity_poly.type
_entity_poly.pdbx_seq_one_letter_code
_entity_poly.pdbx_strand_id
1 'polypeptide(L)'
;MAVLGEGDYALHEAEILLPHASKVMLFTNGKEPAVKIPDTIEVHKEKIIAVEAENANGMERVSGLRTEDGTVTPAQGLFVALGTAGSVDLARKIGAATDNNRIVVDGEMATNVPGLYAAGDCTGGLLQVVKAAYEGAVAGLAAAKYVRNRK
;
A
#
# COMPACT_ATOMS: atom_id res chain seq x y z
N MET A 1 -8.74 -11.79 -10.82
CA MET A 1 -7.98 -11.27 -9.67
C MET A 1 -8.85 -10.29 -8.91
N ALA A 2 -8.75 -10.20 -7.60
CA ALA A 2 -9.49 -9.25 -6.78
C ALA A 2 -8.55 -8.23 -6.15
N VAL A 3 -9.00 -6.98 -6.04
CA VAL A 3 -8.33 -5.89 -5.30
C VAL A 3 -9.29 -5.40 -4.23
N LEU A 4 -8.84 -5.26 -3.00
CA LEU A 4 -9.61 -4.74 -1.88
C LEU A 4 -9.17 -3.31 -1.56
N GLY A 5 -10.06 -2.36 -1.75
CA GLY A 5 -9.81 -0.93 -1.49
C GLY A 5 -10.81 -0.04 -2.21
N GLU A 6 -10.76 1.28 -1.98
CA GLU A 6 -11.79 2.22 -2.44
C GLU A 6 -11.25 3.49 -3.13
N GLY A 7 -9.95 3.78 -2.96
CA GLY A 7 -9.31 5.03 -3.44
C GLY A 7 -8.33 4.82 -4.60
N ASP A 8 -7.58 5.90 -4.91
CA ASP A 8 -6.61 5.93 -6.02
C ASP A 8 -5.60 4.79 -5.98
N TYR A 9 -5.13 4.39 -4.79
CA TYR A 9 -4.18 3.29 -4.66
C TYR A 9 -4.80 1.97 -5.12
N ALA A 10 -6.04 1.67 -4.70
CA ALA A 10 -6.74 0.46 -5.12
C ALA A 10 -7.04 0.45 -6.62
N LEU A 11 -7.40 1.60 -7.20
CA LEU A 11 -7.59 1.74 -8.64
C LEU A 11 -6.28 1.47 -9.39
N HIS A 12 -5.18 2.07 -8.96
CA HIS A 12 -3.86 1.88 -9.56
C HIS A 12 -3.43 0.40 -9.55
N GLU A 13 -3.58 -0.30 -8.42
CA GLU A 13 -3.29 -1.74 -8.32
C GLU A 13 -4.19 -2.57 -9.26
N ALA A 14 -5.47 -2.21 -9.36
CA ALA A 14 -6.39 -2.88 -10.27
C ALA A 14 -6.01 -2.68 -11.76
N GLU A 15 -5.61 -1.46 -12.14
CA GLU A 15 -5.16 -1.14 -13.50
C GLU A 15 -3.87 -1.90 -13.89
N ILE A 16 -2.92 -2.04 -12.97
CA ILE A 16 -1.70 -2.85 -13.17
C ILE A 16 -2.05 -4.32 -13.45
N LEU A 17 -3.11 -4.84 -12.84
CA LEU A 17 -3.52 -6.23 -13.02
C LEU A 17 -4.28 -6.51 -14.32
N LEU A 18 -4.89 -5.49 -14.96
CA LEU A 18 -5.69 -5.68 -16.18
C LEU A 18 -4.96 -6.44 -17.31
N PRO A 19 -3.67 -6.14 -17.64
CA PRO A 19 -2.97 -6.89 -18.69
C PRO A 19 -2.56 -8.31 -18.27
N HIS A 20 -2.65 -8.66 -16.99
CA HIS A 20 -2.18 -9.93 -16.42
C HIS A 20 -3.31 -10.87 -15.99
N ALA A 21 -4.56 -10.42 -16.01
CA ALA A 21 -5.71 -11.19 -15.55
C ALA A 21 -6.87 -11.08 -16.54
N SER A 22 -7.57 -12.19 -16.76
CA SER A 22 -8.77 -12.21 -17.62
C SER A 22 -9.92 -11.40 -17.05
N LYS A 23 -9.94 -11.18 -15.74
CA LYS A 23 -10.94 -10.38 -15.02
C LYS A 23 -10.30 -9.76 -13.79
N VAL A 24 -10.54 -8.46 -13.59
CA VAL A 24 -10.16 -7.73 -12.38
C VAL A 24 -11.43 -7.22 -11.70
N MET A 25 -11.54 -7.46 -10.39
CA MET A 25 -12.66 -7.07 -9.54
C MET A 25 -12.14 -6.18 -8.42
N LEU A 26 -12.83 -5.07 -8.16
CA LEU A 26 -12.54 -4.17 -7.06
C LEU A 26 -13.60 -4.34 -5.97
N PHE A 27 -13.19 -4.77 -4.79
CA PHE A 27 -14.04 -4.87 -3.61
C PHE A 27 -13.85 -3.65 -2.72
N THR A 28 -14.91 -2.89 -2.49
CA THR A 28 -14.85 -1.65 -1.68
C THR A 28 -15.25 -1.85 -0.22
N ASN A 29 -15.56 -3.11 0.16
CA ASN A 29 -15.82 -3.52 1.55
C ASN A 29 -16.90 -2.68 2.25
N GLY A 30 -18.03 -2.49 1.60
CA GLY A 30 -19.20 -1.75 2.13
C GLY A 30 -19.16 -0.24 1.88
N LYS A 31 -18.17 0.26 1.13
CA LYS A 31 -18.04 1.69 0.85
C LYS A 31 -18.32 2.00 -0.62
N GLU A 32 -18.62 3.26 -0.91
CA GLU A 32 -18.61 3.75 -2.29
C GLU A 32 -17.16 3.96 -2.75
N PRO A 33 -16.84 3.68 -4.02
CA PRO A 33 -15.54 4.05 -4.57
C PRO A 33 -15.29 5.55 -4.39
N ALA A 34 -14.13 5.91 -3.85
CA ALA A 34 -13.74 7.31 -3.66
C ALA A 34 -13.28 7.97 -4.97
N VAL A 35 -13.12 7.17 -6.03
CA VAL A 35 -12.66 7.59 -7.36
C VAL A 35 -13.52 6.98 -8.44
N LYS A 36 -13.47 7.54 -9.65
CA LYS A 36 -14.18 6.98 -10.80
C LYS A 36 -13.46 5.71 -11.27
N ILE A 37 -14.18 4.59 -11.25
CA ILE A 37 -13.65 3.29 -11.69
C ILE A 37 -13.98 3.10 -13.19
N PRO A 38 -13.03 2.68 -14.03
CA PRO A 38 -13.28 2.32 -15.43
C PRO A 38 -14.22 1.11 -15.55
N ASP A 39 -15.02 1.06 -16.61
CA ASP A 39 -15.95 -0.05 -16.88
C ASP A 39 -15.27 -1.41 -17.10
N THR A 40 -13.95 -1.42 -17.31
CA THR A 40 -13.13 -2.63 -17.43
C THR A 40 -12.88 -3.34 -16.10
N ILE A 41 -13.18 -2.68 -14.97
CA ILE A 41 -13.02 -3.21 -13.62
C ILE A 41 -14.42 -3.39 -13.02
N GLU A 42 -14.75 -4.63 -12.65
CA GLU A 42 -16.02 -4.93 -11.99
C GLU A 42 -15.96 -4.51 -10.52
N VAL A 43 -16.93 -3.71 -10.07
CA VAL A 43 -17.00 -3.20 -8.69
C VAL A 43 -17.96 -4.03 -7.85
N HIS A 44 -17.47 -4.54 -6.72
CA HIS A 44 -18.21 -5.22 -5.68
C HIS A 44 -18.20 -4.38 -4.40
N LYS A 45 -19.39 -3.98 -3.92
CA LYS A 45 -19.51 -3.15 -2.71
C LYS A 45 -19.68 -3.99 -1.46
N GLU A 46 -20.02 -5.26 -1.60
CA GLU A 46 -20.29 -6.18 -0.51
C GLU A 46 -19.05 -6.34 0.36
N LYS A 47 -19.28 -6.53 1.66
CA LYS A 47 -18.20 -6.68 2.63
C LYS A 47 -17.66 -8.11 2.59
N ILE A 48 -16.36 -8.24 2.41
CA ILE A 48 -15.67 -9.53 2.48
C ILE A 48 -15.59 -9.97 3.96
N ILE A 49 -15.98 -11.21 4.22
CA ILE A 49 -15.91 -11.83 5.56
C ILE A 49 -14.94 -13.02 5.61
N ALA A 50 -14.61 -13.62 4.48
CA ALA A 50 -13.63 -14.71 4.41
C ALA A 50 -12.96 -14.78 3.05
N VAL A 51 -11.75 -15.31 3.04
CA VAL A 51 -11.03 -15.75 1.85
C VAL A 51 -11.16 -17.27 1.78
N GLU A 52 -11.71 -17.78 0.68
CA GLU A 52 -11.83 -19.21 0.43
C GLU A 52 -10.53 -19.73 -0.17
N ALA A 53 -10.11 -20.90 0.27
CA ALA A 53 -8.93 -21.56 -0.23
C ALA A 53 -9.26 -22.98 -0.69
N GLU A 54 -8.53 -23.46 -1.68
CA GLU A 54 -8.55 -24.85 -2.14
C GLU A 54 -7.15 -25.46 -2.07
N ASN A 55 -7.08 -26.76 -1.85
CA ASN A 55 -5.82 -27.48 -1.91
C ASN A 55 -5.55 -27.91 -3.36
N ALA A 56 -4.50 -27.34 -3.96
CA ALA A 56 -4.03 -27.70 -5.27
C ALA A 56 -2.60 -28.28 -5.18
N ASN A 57 -2.45 -29.58 -5.40
CA ASN A 57 -1.15 -30.28 -5.37
C ASN A 57 -0.36 -30.10 -4.06
N GLY A 58 -1.05 -30.11 -2.90
CA GLY A 58 -0.43 -29.96 -1.59
C GLY A 58 -0.13 -28.50 -1.18
N MET A 59 -0.55 -27.52 -1.98
CA MET A 59 -0.48 -26.08 -1.65
C MET A 59 -1.88 -25.50 -1.56
N GLU A 60 -2.12 -24.71 -0.51
CA GLU A 60 -3.34 -23.89 -0.42
C GLU A 60 -3.27 -22.70 -1.38
N ARG A 61 -4.34 -22.51 -2.13
CA ARG A 61 -4.49 -21.40 -3.08
C ARG A 61 -5.83 -20.70 -2.83
N VAL A 62 -5.84 -19.39 -3.02
CA VAL A 62 -7.09 -18.61 -3.00
C VAL A 62 -8.00 -19.12 -4.13
N SER A 63 -9.24 -19.48 -3.79
CA SER A 63 -10.26 -19.94 -4.73
C SER A 63 -11.45 -18.99 -4.83
N GLY A 64 -11.69 -18.17 -3.82
CA GLY A 64 -12.79 -17.21 -3.82
C GLY A 64 -12.80 -16.25 -2.63
N LEU A 65 -13.73 -15.32 -2.69
CA LEU A 65 -14.01 -14.37 -1.61
C LEU A 65 -15.47 -14.52 -1.19
N ARG A 66 -15.68 -14.74 0.10
CA ARG A 66 -17.03 -14.80 0.68
C ARG A 66 -17.43 -13.44 1.21
N THR A 67 -18.60 -12.98 0.83
CA THR A 67 -19.21 -11.74 1.28
C THR A 67 -20.26 -11.98 2.38
N GLU A 68 -20.66 -10.93 3.10
CA GLU A 68 -21.56 -11.03 4.26
C GLU A 68 -22.98 -11.51 3.91
N ASP A 69 -23.39 -11.39 2.64
CA ASP A 69 -24.64 -11.98 2.11
C ASP A 69 -24.54 -13.49 1.83
N GLY A 70 -23.37 -14.10 2.07
CA GLY A 70 -23.09 -15.50 1.82
C GLY A 70 -22.63 -15.85 0.42
N THR A 71 -22.59 -14.88 -0.49
CA THR A 71 -22.09 -15.10 -1.87
C THR A 71 -20.60 -15.41 -1.87
N VAL A 72 -20.19 -16.37 -2.69
CA VAL A 72 -18.76 -16.66 -2.94
C VAL A 72 -18.41 -16.25 -4.35
N THR A 73 -17.57 -15.25 -4.49
CA THR A 73 -17.08 -14.77 -5.79
C THR A 73 -15.73 -15.45 -6.09
N PRO A 74 -15.62 -16.22 -7.18
CA PRO A 74 -14.36 -16.89 -7.54
C PRO A 74 -13.22 -15.87 -7.77
N ALA A 75 -12.07 -16.10 -7.13
CA ALA A 75 -10.86 -15.28 -7.30
C ALA A 75 -9.62 -16.13 -7.08
N GLN A 76 -8.61 -15.96 -7.93
CA GLN A 76 -7.33 -16.70 -7.85
C GLN A 76 -6.27 -15.94 -7.04
N GLY A 77 -6.58 -14.75 -6.58
CA GLY A 77 -5.71 -13.92 -5.73
C GLY A 77 -6.42 -12.66 -5.27
N LEU A 78 -5.97 -12.15 -4.13
CA LEU A 78 -6.46 -10.94 -3.49
C LEU A 78 -5.30 -9.99 -3.20
N PHE A 79 -5.37 -8.78 -3.75
CA PHE A 79 -4.47 -7.67 -3.42
C PHE A 79 -5.16 -6.73 -2.44
N VAL A 80 -4.54 -6.51 -1.28
CA VAL A 80 -5.08 -5.63 -0.25
C VAL A 80 -4.52 -4.23 -0.44
N ALA A 81 -5.36 -3.30 -0.88
CA ALA A 81 -5.03 -1.91 -1.19
C ALA A 81 -5.90 -0.91 -0.39
N LEU A 82 -6.10 -1.20 0.89
CA LEU A 82 -6.93 -0.38 1.81
C LEU A 82 -6.29 0.96 2.16
N GLY A 83 -5.05 1.19 1.75
CA GLY A 83 -4.25 2.30 2.24
C GLY A 83 -3.76 2.05 3.67
N THR A 84 -2.68 2.69 4.03
CA THR A 84 -2.16 2.69 5.41
C THR A 84 -2.34 4.06 6.02
N ALA A 85 -2.50 4.14 7.34
CA ALA A 85 -2.27 5.39 8.07
C ALA A 85 -0.82 5.80 7.76
N GLY A 86 -0.67 6.81 6.90
CA GLY A 86 0.61 7.10 6.28
C GLY A 86 1.64 7.52 7.31
N SER A 87 2.88 7.06 7.17
CA SER A 87 4.06 7.59 7.88
C SER A 87 4.13 9.13 7.83
N VAL A 88 3.55 9.73 6.78
CA VAL A 88 3.43 11.18 6.60
C VAL A 88 2.53 11.82 7.66
N ASP A 89 1.43 11.20 8.07
CA ASP A 89 0.57 11.72 9.12
C ASP A 89 1.25 11.68 10.49
N LEU A 90 2.00 10.62 10.77
CA LEU A 90 2.85 10.55 11.95
C LEU A 90 3.92 11.65 11.91
N ALA A 91 4.60 11.80 10.77
CA ALA A 91 5.64 12.80 10.57
C ALA A 91 5.12 14.23 10.82
N ARG A 92 3.93 14.57 10.29
CA ARG A 92 3.26 15.86 10.55
C ARG A 92 3.00 16.10 12.02
N LYS A 93 2.49 15.08 12.73
CA LYS A 93 2.19 15.18 14.17
C LYS A 93 3.41 15.47 15.02
N ILE A 94 4.58 15.04 14.61
CA ILE A 94 5.85 15.29 15.30
C ILE A 94 6.65 16.46 14.71
N GLY A 95 6.06 17.24 13.80
CA GLY A 95 6.61 18.49 13.29
C GLY A 95 7.56 18.33 12.09
N ALA A 96 7.60 17.19 11.44
CA ALA A 96 8.36 17.03 10.22
C ALA A 96 7.69 17.76 9.05
N ALA A 97 8.50 18.44 8.24
CA ALA A 97 8.03 19.10 7.03
C ALA A 97 7.55 18.07 6.00
N THR A 98 6.42 18.36 5.36
CA THR A 98 5.86 17.49 4.32
C THR A 98 5.46 18.31 3.10
N ASP A 99 5.65 17.74 1.92
CA ASP A 99 5.24 18.30 0.64
C ASP A 99 4.57 17.22 -0.23
N ASN A 100 3.41 17.53 -0.84
CA ASN A 100 2.67 16.61 -1.71
C ASN A 100 2.53 15.18 -1.13
N ASN A 101 2.13 15.08 0.13
CA ASN A 101 2.00 13.83 0.88
C ASN A 101 3.31 13.01 0.98
N ARG A 102 4.47 13.70 1.05
CA ARG A 102 5.81 13.12 1.23
C ARG A 102 6.50 13.80 2.39
N ILE A 103 7.38 13.10 3.07
CA ILE A 103 8.25 13.67 4.09
C ILE A 103 9.45 14.32 3.41
N VAL A 104 9.68 15.60 3.69
CA VAL A 104 10.84 16.33 3.14
C VAL A 104 12.09 15.91 3.89
N VAL A 105 13.12 15.48 3.16
CA VAL A 105 14.42 15.06 3.68
C VAL A 105 15.55 15.68 2.85
N ASP A 106 16.72 15.77 3.46
CA ASP A 106 17.97 16.14 2.77
C ASP A 106 18.68 14.92 2.15
N GLY A 107 19.90 15.14 1.63
CA GLY A 107 20.71 14.07 1.02
C GLY A 107 21.20 12.99 2.00
N GLU A 108 21.14 13.24 3.30
CA GLU A 108 21.44 12.27 4.37
C GLU A 108 20.14 11.64 4.94
N MET A 109 19.00 11.84 4.29
CA MET A 109 17.65 11.39 4.70
C MET A 109 17.20 11.99 6.04
N ALA A 110 17.80 13.11 6.49
CA ALA A 110 17.39 13.81 7.69
C ALA A 110 16.20 14.73 7.40
N THR A 111 15.24 14.75 8.33
CA THR A 111 14.13 15.73 8.29
C THR A 111 14.56 17.05 8.93
N ASN A 112 13.67 18.05 8.90
CA ASN A 112 13.85 19.29 9.66
C ASN A 112 13.82 19.09 11.18
N VAL A 113 13.37 17.94 11.67
CA VAL A 113 13.35 17.59 13.10
C VAL A 113 14.66 16.92 13.50
N PRO A 114 15.49 17.49 14.39
CA PRO A 114 16.78 16.93 14.73
C PRO A 114 16.69 15.50 15.29
N GLY A 115 17.41 14.57 14.66
CA GLY A 115 17.43 13.15 15.04
C GLY A 115 16.30 12.32 14.46
N LEU A 116 15.42 12.92 13.65
CA LEU A 116 14.39 12.22 12.89
C LEU A 116 14.80 12.07 11.43
N TYR A 117 14.73 10.85 10.93
CA TYR A 117 15.05 10.48 9.55
C TYR A 117 13.84 9.82 8.89
N ALA A 118 13.74 9.94 7.57
CA ALA A 118 12.71 9.24 6.78
C ALA A 118 13.33 8.63 5.54
N ALA A 119 12.88 7.43 5.16
CA ALA A 119 13.42 6.70 4.01
C ALA A 119 12.35 5.82 3.38
N GLY A 120 12.50 5.51 2.10
CA GLY A 120 11.58 4.67 1.35
C GLY A 120 10.41 5.44 0.76
N ASP A 121 9.27 4.81 0.61
CA ASP A 121 8.11 5.34 -0.12
C ASP A 121 7.59 6.65 0.46
N CYS A 122 7.73 6.86 1.77
CA CYS A 122 7.29 8.08 2.44
C CYS A 122 8.06 9.35 2.03
N THR A 123 9.24 9.22 1.44
CA THR A 123 10.03 10.34 0.87
C THR A 123 9.66 10.64 -0.58
N GLY A 124 8.83 9.79 -1.21
CA GLY A 124 8.40 9.91 -2.60
C GLY A 124 9.43 9.41 -3.61
N GLY A 125 9.32 9.86 -4.86
CA GLY A 125 10.16 9.40 -5.96
C GLY A 125 9.78 8.01 -6.46
N LEU A 126 10.74 7.20 -6.86
CA LEU A 126 10.52 5.84 -7.37
C LEU A 126 10.11 4.90 -6.23
N LEU A 127 8.89 4.34 -6.31
CA LEU A 127 8.36 3.41 -5.31
C LEU A 127 8.87 1.99 -5.59
N GLN A 128 10.09 1.69 -5.16
CA GLN A 128 10.77 0.41 -5.36
C GLN A 128 11.58 0.00 -4.14
N VAL A 129 11.64 -1.30 -3.87
CA VAL A 129 12.38 -1.90 -2.75
C VAL A 129 13.86 -1.49 -2.76
N VAL A 130 14.48 -1.45 -3.94
CA VAL A 130 15.89 -1.05 -4.08
C VAL A 130 16.13 0.38 -3.61
N LYS A 131 15.24 1.31 -3.95
CA LYS A 131 15.32 2.70 -3.47
C LYS A 131 15.12 2.75 -1.96
N ALA A 132 14.11 2.07 -1.43
CA ALA A 132 13.83 2.04 0.00
C ALA A 132 15.01 1.46 0.80
N ALA A 133 15.67 0.41 0.29
CA ALA A 133 16.85 -0.18 0.90
C ALA A 133 18.06 0.79 0.88
N TYR A 134 18.29 1.46 -0.24
CA TYR A 134 19.36 2.47 -0.35
C TYR A 134 19.15 3.63 0.62
N GLU A 135 17.98 4.23 0.62
CA GLU A 135 17.65 5.35 1.50
C GLU A 135 17.69 4.95 2.98
N GLY A 136 17.22 3.73 3.29
CA GLY A 136 17.32 3.17 4.63
C GLY A 136 18.76 3.02 5.11
N ALA A 137 19.68 2.60 4.22
CA ALA A 137 21.11 2.52 4.54
C ALA A 137 21.70 3.92 4.78
N VAL A 138 21.39 4.91 3.95
CA VAL A 138 21.82 6.31 4.11
C VAL A 138 21.32 6.87 5.44
N ALA A 139 20.01 6.74 5.71
CA ALA A 139 19.39 7.20 6.95
C ALA A 139 20.03 6.55 8.19
N GLY A 140 20.26 5.24 8.15
CA GLY A 140 20.87 4.50 9.27
C GLY A 140 22.29 4.96 9.58
N LEU A 141 23.12 5.19 8.55
CA LEU A 141 24.49 5.72 8.73
C LEU A 141 24.48 7.15 9.27
N ALA A 142 23.58 8.01 8.78
CA ALA A 142 23.43 9.37 9.24
C ALA A 142 22.94 9.43 10.70
N ALA A 143 21.96 8.61 11.06
CA ALA A 143 21.48 8.50 12.44
C ALA A 143 22.57 8.02 13.41
N ALA A 144 23.37 7.03 13.01
CA ALA A 144 24.51 6.56 13.81
C ALA A 144 25.56 7.64 14.02
N LYS A 145 25.87 8.44 12.98
CA LYS A 145 26.77 9.60 13.05
C LYS A 145 26.23 10.68 14.01
N TYR A 146 24.93 10.98 13.89
CA TYR A 146 24.24 11.95 14.75
C TYR A 146 24.33 11.58 16.23
N VAL A 147 24.07 10.32 16.59
CA VAL A 147 24.15 9.84 17.97
C VAL A 147 25.58 9.90 18.51
N ARG A 148 26.59 9.54 17.70
CA ARG A 148 28.01 9.61 18.10
C ARG A 148 28.46 11.04 18.39
N ASN A 149 28.00 12.02 17.63
CA ASN A 149 28.40 13.42 17.77
C ASN A 149 27.72 14.14 18.94
N ARG A 150 26.77 13.49 19.63
CA ARG A 150 26.07 14.02 20.81
C ARG A 150 26.64 13.53 22.14
N LYS A 151 27.59 12.62 22.09
CA LYS A 151 28.38 12.19 23.27
C LYS A 151 29.57 13.11 23.45
#